data_0c7eaff3423dd68deaec824e975d58e6
#
_entry.id   0c7eaff3423dd68deaec824e975d58e6
#
_cell.length_a   1.000
_cell.length_b   1.000
_cell.length_c   1.000
_cell.angle_alpha   90.00
_cell.angle_beta   90.00
_cell.angle_gamma   90.00
#
_symmetry.space_group_name_H-M   'P 1'
#
loop_
_entity.id
_entity.type
_entity.pdbx_description
1 polymer ?
#
loop_
_entity_poly.entity_id
_entity_poly.type
_entity_poly.pdbx_seq_one_letter_code
_entity_poly.pdbx_strand_id
1 'polypeptide(L)'
;MRSRNRMTEAQQIAQTVGMVVGAASCCEEVTEERINAVAVRLRELVAATADDDTDADLANEQFSAALEVGKTAVESGRIDPEQAEVALNELEQQLSA
;
A
#
# COMPACT_ATOMS: atom_id res chain seq x y z
N MET A 1 25.10 10.29 -10.00
CA MET A 1 24.38 10.18 -9.76
C MET A 1 23.39 9.96 -9.40
N ARG A 2 22.91 10.10 -9.26
CA ARG A 2 22.13 9.99 -8.71
C ARG A 2 21.01 9.54 -8.47
N SER A 3 20.65 9.26 -8.20
CA SER A 3 19.69 8.54 -7.40
C SER A 3 18.60 9.41 -6.81
N ARG A 4 18.50 10.64 -7.25
CA ARG A 4 17.50 11.57 -6.75
C ARG A 4 16.06 11.16 -7.10
N ASN A 5 15.88 10.27 -8.07
CA ASN A 5 14.57 9.74 -8.42
C ASN A 5 14.23 8.47 -7.65
N ARG A 6 15.15 8.02 -6.83
CA ARG A 6 14.92 6.82 -6.03
C ARG A 6 14.00 7.15 -4.88
N MET A 7 12.98 6.32 -4.72
CA MET A 7 12.08 6.48 -3.59
C MET A 7 12.75 6.02 -2.30
N THR A 8 12.41 6.67 -1.20
CA THR A 8 12.88 6.24 0.11
C THR A 8 12.21 4.94 0.49
N GLU A 9 12.73 4.28 1.52
CA GLU A 9 12.13 3.05 2.02
C GLU A 9 10.66 3.26 2.40
N ALA A 10 10.36 4.37 3.09
CA ALA A 10 8.99 4.68 3.48
C ALA A 10 8.09 4.81 2.25
N GLN A 11 8.55 5.50 1.22
CA GLN A 11 7.79 5.67 -0.01
C GLN A 11 7.57 4.35 -0.73
N GLN A 12 8.60 3.49 -0.78
CA GLN A 12 8.48 2.19 -1.43
C GLN A 12 7.48 1.28 -0.72
N ILE A 13 7.54 1.27 0.60
CA ILE A 13 6.60 0.50 1.41
C ILE A 13 5.18 0.99 1.16
N ALA A 14 4.98 2.31 1.19
CA ALA A 14 3.67 2.91 0.98
C ALA A 14 3.11 2.58 -0.41
N GLN A 15 3.95 2.61 -1.43
CA GLN A 15 3.52 2.29 -2.78
C GLN A 15 3.10 0.83 -2.89
N THR A 16 3.91 -0.08 -2.35
CA THR A 16 3.60 -1.51 -2.41
C THR A 16 2.30 -1.82 -1.66
N VAL A 17 2.17 -1.31 -0.45
CA VAL A 17 0.97 -1.52 0.36
C VAL A 17 -0.24 -0.91 -0.31
N GLY A 18 -0.09 0.28 -0.87
CA GLY A 18 -1.19 0.96 -1.57
C GLY A 18 -1.71 0.15 -2.74
N MET A 19 -0.83 -0.41 -3.57
CA MET A 19 -1.25 -1.23 -4.71
C MET A 19 -2.01 -2.47 -4.25
N VAL A 20 -1.51 -3.16 -3.22
CA VAL A 20 -2.17 -4.35 -2.69
C VAL A 20 -3.54 -3.99 -2.12
N VAL A 21 -3.61 -2.93 -1.32
CA VAL A 21 -4.86 -2.50 -0.70
C VAL A 21 -5.87 -2.08 -1.76
N GLY A 22 -5.43 -1.29 -2.75
CA GLY A 22 -6.29 -0.84 -3.82
C GLY A 22 -6.87 -2.00 -4.61
N ALA A 23 -6.02 -2.96 -4.99
CA ALA A 23 -6.46 -4.14 -5.72
C ALA A 23 -7.40 -4.98 -4.87
N ALA A 24 -7.05 -5.20 -3.60
CA ALA A 24 -7.87 -6.02 -2.71
C ALA A 24 -9.22 -5.39 -2.39
N SER A 25 -9.31 -4.06 -2.42
CA SER A 25 -10.56 -3.36 -2.13
C SER A 25 -11.64 -3.67 -3.17
N CYS A 26 -11.25 -4.20 -4.33
CA CYS A 26 -12.20 -4.62 -5.36
C CYS A 26 -12.77 -6.02 -5.08
N CYS A 27 -12.23 -6.74 -4.11
CA CYS A 27 -12.69 -8.06 -3.75
C CYS A 27 -13.80 -7.93 -2.71
N GLU A 28 -14.95 -8.56 -2.97
CA GLU A 28 -16.10 -8.49 -2.05
C GLU A 28 -15.80 -9.08 -0.68
N GLU A 29 -14.89 -10.03 -0.62
CA GLU A 29 -14.55 -10.72 0.63
C GLU A 29 -13.67 -9.86 1.54
N VAL A 30 -13.09 -8.78 1.01
CA VAL A 30 -12.24 -7.87 1.79
C VAL A 30 -13.11 -6.76 2.37
N THR A 31 -13.17 -6.69 3.70
CA THR A 31 -13.98 -5.69 4.39
C THR A 31 -13.25 -4.37 4.53
N GLU A 32 -14.02 -3.30 4.71
CA GLU A 32 -13.43 -2.00 4.98
C GLU A 32 -12.60 -2.01 6.27
N GLU A 33 -13.02 -2.82 7.25
CA GLU A 33 -12.29 -2.93 8.50
C GLU A 33 -10.87 -3.45 8.29
N ARG A 34 -10.72 -4.44 7.42
CA ARG A 34 -9.40 -4.97 7.09
C ARG A 34 -8.54 -3.92 6.39
N ILE A 35 -9.14 -3.20 5.45
CA ILE A 35 -8.43 -2.16 4.72
C ILE A 35 -7.99 -1.04 5.67
N ASN A 36 -8.88 -0.61 6.54
CA ASN A 36 -8.56 0.44 7.51
C ASN A 36 -7.47 0.00 8.49
N ALA A 37 -7.50 -1.25 8.93
CA ALA A 37 -6.48 -1.76 9.82
C ALA A 37 -5.09 -1.74 9.17
N VAL A 38 -5.02 -2.13 7.91
CA VAL A 38 -3.76 -2.09 7.16
C VAL A 38 -3.29 -0.65 6.97
N ALA A 39 -4.21 0.26 6.67
CA ALA A 39 -3.87 1.67 6.49
C ALA A 39 -3.31 2.28 7.77
N VAL A 40 -3.89 1.96 8.91
CA VAL A 40 -3.40 2.44 10.21
C VAL A 40 -1.99 1.91 10.48
N ARG A 41 -1.77 0.61 10.26
CA ARG A 41 -0.45 0.01 10.44
C ARG A 41 0.58 0.62 9.49
N LEU A 42 0.16 0.89 8.25
CA LEU A 42 1.06 1.52 7.29
C LEU A 42 1.50 2.90 7.78
N ARG A 43 0.57 3.70 8.29
CA ARG A 43 0.90 5.03 8.80
C ARG A 43 1.90 4.95 9.94
N GLU A 44 1.72 3.98 10.82
CA GLU A 44 2.65 3.77 11.93
C GLU A 44 4.04 3.41 11.41
N LEU A 45 4.08 2.51 10.43
CA LEU A 45 5.33 2.08 9.85
C LEU A 45 6.03 3.21 9.10
N VAL A 46 5.26 3.99 8.34
CA VAL A 46 5.80 5.15 7.63
C VAL A 46 6.37 6.17 8.63
N ALA A 47 5.65 6.43 9.71
CA ALA A 47 6.13 7.36 10.73
C ALA A 47 7.45 6.89 11.35
N ALA A 48 7.60 5.57 11.52
CA ALA A 48 8.82 5.01 12.10
C ALA A 48 9.98 4.95 11.11
N THR A 49 9.68 4.85 9.82
CA THR A 49 10.68 4.59 8.77
C THR A 49 11.09 5.86 8.03
N ALA A 50 10.19 6.84 7.94
CA ALA A 50 10.44 8.06 7.17
C ALA A 50 11.60 8.86 7.77
N ASP A 51 12.35 9.50 6.89
CA ASP A 51 13.50 10.30 7.30
C ASP A 51 13.08 11.60 8.01
N ASP A 52 11.96 12.18 7.56
CA ASP A 52 11.42 13.42 8.15
C ASP A 52 9.94 13.53 7.79
N ASP A 53 9.31 14.62 8.20
CA ASP A 53 7.88 14.86 7.95
C ASP A 53 7.56 14.96 6.47
N THR A 54 8.46 15.56 5.69
CA THR A 54 8.28 15.66 4.24
C THR A 54 8.28 14.27 3.61
N ASP A 55 9.20 13.41 4.04
CA ASP A 55 9.26 12.04 3.53
C ASP A 55 7.99 11.26 3.90
N ALA A 56 7.48 11.45 5.12
CA ALA A 56 6.24 10.82 5.54
C ALA A 56 5.06 11.30 4.68
N ASP A 57 5.00 12.60 4.40
CA ASP A 57 3.95 13.16 3.54
C ASP A 57 4.02 12.59 2.13
N LEU A 58 5.23 12.48 1.57
CA LEU A 58 5.41 11.89 0.25
C LEU A 58 5.02 10.42 0.23
N ALA A 59 5.33 9.69 1.31
CA ALA A 59 4.93 8.29 1.40
C ALA A 59 3.40 8.15 1.43
N ASN A 60 2.71 9.02 2.15
CA ASN A 60 1.26 9.01 2.18
C ASN A 60 0.65 9.34 0.82
N GLU A 61 1.27 10.27 0.08
CA GLU A 61 0.84 10.56 -1.29
C GLU A 61 1.05 9.35 -2.20
N GLN A 62 2.18 8.65 -2.06
CA GLN A 62 2.46 7.44 -2.82
C GLN A 62 1.43 6.35 -2.52
N PHE A 63 1.04 6.22 -1.26
CA PHE A 63 0.02 5.27 -0.88
C PHE A 63 -1.30 5.55 -1.60
N SER A 64 -1.75 6.81 -1.57
CA SER A 64 -3.01 7.19 -2.22
C SER A 64 -2.97 6.97 -3.73
N ALA A 65 -1.86 7.34 -4.37
CA ALA A 65 -1.70 7.14 -5.81
C ALA A 65 -1.67 5.66 -6.16
N ALA A 66 -0.94 4.87 -5.39
CA ALA A 66 -0.83 3.43 -5.63
C ALA A 66 -2.16 2.71 -5.41
N LEU A 67 -2.96 3.20 -4.47
CA LEU A 67 -4.29 2.64 -4.21
C LEU A 67 -5.15 2.72 -5.46
N GLU A 68 -5.15 3.87 -6.14
CA GLU A 68 -5.88 4.03 -7.39
C GLU A 68 -5.31 3.16 -8.50
N VAL A 69 -3.99 3.03 -8.57
CA VAL A 69 -3.35 2.16 -9.56
C VAL A 69 -3.78 0.71 -9.35
N GLY A 70 -3.82 0.26 -8.10
CA GLY A 70 -4.26 -1.10 -7.78
C GLY A 70 -5.71 -1.36 -8.17
N LYS A 71 -6.60 -0.42 -7.87
CA LYS A 71 -8.00 -0.52 -8.27
C LYS A 71 -8.14 -0.62 -9.79
N THR A 72 -7.45 0.26 -10.50
CA THR A 72 -7.50 0.29 -11.96
C THR A 72 -6.97 -1.01 -12.55
N ALA A 73 -5.92 -1.57 -11.96
CA ALA A 73 -5.34 -2.83 -12.44
C ALA A 73 -6.34 -3.98 -12.33
N VAL A 74 -7.12 -4.03 -11.25
CA VAL A 74 -8.17 -5.06 -11.11
C VAL A 74 -9.29 -4.81 -12.12
N GLU A 75 -9.74 -3.57 -12.25
CA GLU A 75 -10.82 -3.22 -13.16
C GLU A 75 -10.46 -3.51 -14.60
N SER A 76 -9.19 -3.35 -14.97
CA SER A 76 -8.72 -3.62 -16.33
C SER A 76 -8.33 -5.08 -16.56
N GLY A 77 -8.45 -5.92 -15.55
CA GLY A 77 -8.13 -7.35 -15.66
C GLY A 77 -6.66 -7.71 -15.55
N ARG A 78 -5.82 -6.76 -15.16
CA ARG A 78 -4.38 -7.04 -15.01
C ARG A 78 -4.06 -7.79 -13.73
N ILE A 79 -4.87 -7.59 -12.70
CA ILE A 79 -4.72 -8.26 -11.41
C ILE A 79 -6.02 -8.98 -11.09
N ASP A 80 -5.89 -10.23 -10.68
CA ASP A 80 -7.03 -11.03 -10.24
C ASP A 80 -7.37 -10.61 -8.81
N PRO A 81 -8.64 -10.28 -8.50
CA PRO A 81 -9.04 -9.93 -7.14
C PRO A 81 -8.69 -10.99 -6.10
N GLU A 82 -8.75 -12.27 -6.45
CA GLU A 82 -8.40 -13.34 -5.52
C GLU A 82 -6.92 -13.32 -5.19
N GLN A 83 -6.07 -13.03 -6.17
CA GLN A 83 -4.64 -12.89 -5.93
C GLN A 83 -4.34 -11.68 -5.06
N ALA A 84 -5.10 -10.60 -5.25
CA ALA A 84 -4.96 -9.42 -4.42
C ALA A 84 -5.31 -9.72 -2.97
N GLU A 85 -6.33 -10.53 -2.74
CA GLU A 85 -6.70 -10.92 -1.38
C GLU A 85 -5.60 -11.75 -0.72
N VAL A 86 -5.00 -12.68 -1.45
CA VAL A 86 -3.88 -13.48 -0.93
C VAL A 86 -2.72 -12.56 -0.56
N ALA A 87 -2.40 -11.60 -1.41
CA ALA A 87 -1.34 -10.63 -1.13
C ALA A 87 -1.67 -9.79 0.10
N LEU A 88 -2.93 -9.41 0.26
CA LEU A 88 -3.36 -8.66 1.45
C LEU A 88 -3.19 -9.49 2.71
N ASN A 89 -3.53 -10.78 2.67
CA ASN A 89 -3.33 -11.66 3.83
C ASN A 89 -1.86 -11.72 4.23
N GLU A 90 -0.98 -11.86 3.27
CA GLU A 90 0.45 -11.89 3.55
C GLU A 90 0.92 -10.57 4.14
N LEU A 91 0.42 -9.48 3.59
CA LEU A 91 0.76 -8.15 4.06
C LEU A 91 0.30 -7.93 5.51
N GLU A 92 -0.93 -8.37 5.82
CA GLU A 92 -1.45 -8.29 7.17
C GLU A 92 -0.56 -9.03 8.17
N GLN A 93 -0.07 -10.20 7.77
CA GLN A 93 0.83 -10.98 8.61
C GLN A 93 2.16 -10.25 8.83
N GLN A 94 2.70 -9.67 7.78
CA GLN A 94 3.96 -8.93 7.88
C GLN A 94 3.83 -7.69 8.76
N LEU A 95 2.73 -6.97 8.60
CA LEU A 95 2.51 -5.74 9.37
C LEU A 95 2.16 -6.01 10.83
N SER A 96 1.67 -7.20 11.14
CA SER A 96 1.32 -7.60 12.49
C SER A 96 2.50 -8.15 13.28
N ALA A 97 3.56 -8.50 12.60
CA ALA A 97 4.72 -9.15 13.21
C ALA A 97 5.63 -8.19 14.01
#